data_fcdf208518b00fed977523d4aeb9e704
#
_entry.id   fcdf208518b00fed977523d4aeb9e704
#
_cell.length_a   1.000
_cell.length_b   1.000
_cell.length_c   1.000
_cell.angle_alpha   90.00
_cell.angle_beta   90.00
_cell.angle_gamma   90.00
#
_symmetry.space_group_name_H-M   'P 1'
#
loop_
_entity.id
_entity.type
_entity.pdbx_description
1 polymer ?
#
loop_
_entity_poly.entity_id
_entity_poly.type
_entity_poly.pdbx_seq_one_letter_code
_entity_poly.pdbx_strand_id
1 'polypeptide(L)'
;VSFDVEAIRRDFPILARRVGEHSLVYLDSANTSQKPRVVVDAIAEHYLQHNANVARAMHVLGAEATEAYEGARGLVASFIGAAVPEEVIFTRNASEALNLAANTLAARLIPGDEVVISVMEHHSNIVPWQLVCERTGAVLRWFDVTDEGRLDLEAAERDGLINERTRVVSVAHVSNVLGTRNPVAEIAAKAHAVGAVMVVDASQSAPHQSIDVTELGADLVAFTGHKMCGPTGIGVLWGRGELLESLPPFLGGGEMIEVVEMTHSTYADPPHRFEAGTPPIA
;
A
#
# COMPACT_ATOMS: atom_id res chain seq x y z
N VAL A 1 5.43 -30.02 11.81
CA VAL A 1 5.74 -30.12 10.37
C VAL A 1 7.12 -29.55 10.17
N SER A 2 8.08 -30.35 9.63
CA SER A 2 9.41 -29.86 9.34
C SER A 2 9.36 -28.92 8.12
N PHE A 3 10.04 -27.79 8.20
CA PHE A 3 10.16 -26.84 7.09
C PHE A 3 11.02 -27.45 5.98
N ASP A 4 10.39 -27.85 4.84
CA ASP A 4 11.09 -28.46 3.70
C ASP A 4 11.52 -27.37 2.70
N VAL A 5 12.75 -26.89 2.89
CA VAL A 5 13.37 -25.85 2.05
C VAL A 5 13.42 -26.27 0.57
N GLU A 6 13.74 -27.53 0.29
CA GLU A 6 13.88 -28.02 -1.09
C GLU A 6 12.51 -28.13 -1.79
N ALA A 7 11.46 -28.48 -1.07
CA ALA A 7 10.10 -28.44 -1.60
C ALA A 7 9.71 -27.01 -2.01
N ILE A 8 9.89 -26.03 -1.11
CA ILE A 8 9.59 -24.61 -1.39
C ILE A 8 10.44 -24.07 -2.54
N ARG A 9 11.73 -24.41 -2.59
CA ARG A 9 12.60 -23.95 -3.68
C ARG A 9 12.15 -24.43 -5.05
N ARG A 10 11.53 -25.60 -5.16
CA ARG A 10 10.98 -26.13 -6.43
C ARG A 10 9.83 -25.28 -6.98
N ASP A 11 9.10 -24.58 -6.12
CA ASP A 11 8.03 -23.69 -6.53
C ASP A 11 8.55 -22.41 -7.24
N PHE A 12 9.85 -22.12 -7.08
CA PHE A 12 10.52 -20.95 -7.67
C PHE A 12 11.54 -21.37 -8.75
N PRO A 13 11.14 -21.54 -10.03
CA PRO A 13 11.97 -22.10 -11.09
C PRO A 13 13.29 -21.35 -11.30
N ILE A 14 13.31 -20.04 -11.07
CA ILE A 14 14.51 -19.21 -11.22
C ILE A 14 15.64 -19.66 -10.27
N LEU A 15 15.34 -20.25 -9.12
CA LEU A 15 16.34 -20.70 -8.16
C LEU A 15 17.13 -21.92 -8.65
N ALA A 16 16.68 -22.60 -9.72
CA ALA A 16 17.43 -23.64 -10.41
C ALA A 16 18.47 -23.07 -11.38
N ARG A 17 18.46 -21.75 -11.68
CA ARG A 17 19.41 -21.11 -12.58
C ARG A 17 20.83 -21.17 -12.02
N ARG A 18 21.80 -21.25 -12.93
CA ARG A 18 23.24 -21.12 -12.64
C ARG A 18 23.75 -19.76 -13.11
N VAL A 19 24.73 -19.24 -12.38
CA VAL A 19 25.50 -18.04 -12.73
C VAL A 19 26.96 -18.50 -12.90
N GLY A 20 27.38 -18.65 -14.15
CA GLY A 20 28.62 -19.35 -14.48
C GLY A 20 28.55 -20.81 -13.99
N GLU A 21 29.52 -21.23 -13.19
CA GLU A 21 29.58 -22.58 -12.60
C GLU A 21 28.87 -22.71 -11.25
N HIS A 22 28.33 -21.62 -10.70
CA HIS A 22 27.73 -21.59 -9.39
C HIS A 22 26.20 -21.63 -9.45
N SER A 23 25.57 -22.20 -8.43
CA SER A 23 24.12 -22.09 -8.22
C SER A 23 23.74 -20.65 -7.90
N LEU A 24 22.57 -20.22 -8.35
CA LEU A 24 22.04 -18.88 -8.00
C LEU A 24 21.86 -18.76 -6.49
N VAL A 25 22.49 -17.73 -5.90
CA VAL A 25 22.18 -17.21 -4.57
C VAL A 25 21.54 -15.84 -4.74
N TYR A 26 20.28 -15.69 -4.29
CA TYR A 26 19.54 -14.46 -4.38
C TYR A 26 19.18 -13.96 -2.96
N LEU A 27 19.75 -12.83 -2.55
CA LEU A 27 19.61 -12.26 -1.19
C LEU A 27 19.01 -10.84 -1.22
N ASP A 28 18.32 -10.48 -2.31
CA ASP A 28 17.77 -9.12 -2.53
C ASP A 28 16.24 -9.09 -2.52
N SER A 29 15.60 -9.96 -1.72
CA SER A 29 14.15 -10.05 -1.64
C SER A 29 13.50 -8.81 -1.03
N ALA A 30 14.23 -8.01 -0.24
CA ALA A 30 13.75 -6.73 0.27
C ALA A 30 13.52 -5.70 -0.84
N ASN A 31 14.24 -5.82 -1.96
CA ASN A 31 14.04 -5.00 -3.16
C ASN A 31 12.90 -5.56 -4.03
N THR A 32 12.97 -6.85 -4.40
CA THR A 32 11.87 -7.58 -5.05
C THR A 32 11.99 -9.07 -4.78
N SER A 33 10.90 -9.75 -4.46
CA SER A 33 10.90 -11.21 -4.28
C SER A 33 10.90 -11.93 -5.62
N GLN A 34 11.39 -13.18 -5.65
CA GLN A 34 11.21 -14.06 -6.79
C GLN A 34 9.75 -14.53 -6.89
N LYS A 35 9.35 -14.99 -8.07
CA LYS A 35 7.97 -15.39 -8.36
C LYS A 35 7.84 -16.90 -8.39
N PRO A 36 6.90 -17.48 -7.64
CA PRO A 36 6.62 -18.90 -7.76
C PRO A 36 5.93 -19.20 -9.10
N ARG A 37 6.05 -20.43 -9.57
CA ARG A 37 5.44 -20.87 -10.83
C ARG A 37 3.94 -20.56 -10.90
N VAL A 38 3.21 -20.81 -9.82
CA VAL A 38 1.77 -20.60 -9.76
C VAL A 38 1.36 -19.15 -10.10
N VAL A 39 2.16 -18.16 -9.70
CA VAL A 39 1.89 -16.75 -10.04
C VAL A 39 2.15 -16.48 -11.51
N VAL A 40 3.24 -17.03 -12.07
CA VAL A 40 3.57 -16.87 -13.49
C VAL A 40 2.51 -17.55 -14.36
N ASP A 41 2.11 -18.75 -13.98
CA ASP A 41 1.11 -19.55 -14.71
C ASP A 41 -0.27 -18.87 -14.66
N ALA A 42 -0.68 -18.29 -13.53
CA ALA A 42 -1.95 -17.56 -13.41
C ALA A 42 -2.01 -16.34 -14.35
N ILE A 43 -0.91 -15.57 -14.44
CA ILE A 43 -0.82 -14.44 -15.38
C ILE A 43 -0.89 -14.93 -16.83
N ALA A 44 -0.17 -16.00 -17.15
CA ALA A 44 -0.19 -16.59 -18.50
C ALA A 44 -1.58 -17.12 -18.84
N GLU A 45 -2.24 -17.83 -17.93
CA GLU A 45 -3.59 -18.37 -18.08
C GLU A 45 -4.61 -17.25 -18.33
N HIS A 46 -4.53 -16.15 -17.56
CA HIS A 46 -5.40 -15.00 -17.77
C HIS A 46 -5.31 -14.51 -19.23
N TYR A 47 -4.10 -14.22 -19.73
CA TYR A 47 -3.94 -13.71 -21.09
C TYR A 47 -4.30 -14.73 -22.18
N LEU A 48 -4.10 -16.02 -21.94
CA LEU A 48 -4.36 -17.06 -22.92
C LEU A 48 -5.81 -17.52 -22.98
N GLN A 49 -6.57 -17.40 -21.86
CA GLN A 49 -7.89 -18.01 -21.74
C GLN A 49 -9.00 -17.02 -21.35
N HIS A 50 -8.69 -15.95 -20.57
CA HIS A 50 -9.69 -15.12 -19.90
C HIS A 50 -9.51 -13.61 -20.16
N ASN A 51 -8.64 -13.23 -21.11
CA ASN A 51 -8.30 -11.82 -21.33
C ASN A 51 -9.51 -11.00 -21.77
N ALA A 52 -10.02 -10.18 -20.86
CA ALA A 52 -11.06 -9.21 -21.11
C ALA A 52 -10.92 -8.03 -20.13
N ASN A 53 -11.56 -6.89 -20.45
CA ASN A 53 -11.66 -5.80 -19.48
C ASN A 53 -12.62 -6.18 -18.33
N VAL A 54 -12.34 -5.69 -17.15
CA VAL A 54 -13.20 -5.79 -15.96
C VAL A 54 -14.28 -4.72 -15.99
N ALA A 55 -15.34 -4.88 -15.20
CA ALA A 55 -16.50 -4.01 -15.13
C ALA A 55 -17.20 -3.83 -16.50
N ARG A 56 -18.45 -3.42 -16.53
CA ARG A 56 -19.27 -3.06 -17.72
C ARG A 56 -19.25 -4.03 -18.92
N ALA A 57 -18.59 -5.18 -18.81
CA ALA A 57 -18.55 -6.15 -19.90
C ALA A 57 -19.81 -7.04 -19.88
N MET A 58 -20.54 -7.08 -21.01
CA MET A 58 -21.78 -7.83 -21.15
C MET A 58 -21.57 -9.22 -21.82
N HIS A 59 -20.38 -9.77 -21.75
CA HIS A 59 -20.02 -11.05 -22.35
C HIS A 59 -19.28 -11.95 -21.34
N VAL A 60 -19.23 -13.26 -21.60
CA VAL A 60 -18.71 -14.28 -20.69
C VAL A 60 -17.31 -13.95 -20.19
N LEU A 61 -16.34 -13.65 -21.08
CA LEU A 61 -14.96 -13.36 -20.66
C LEU A 61 -14.86 -12.14 -19.75
N GLY A 62 -15.67 -11.11 -19.99
CA GLY A 62 -15.69 -9.94 -19.12
C GLY A 62 -16.27 -10.21 -17.73
N ALA A 63 -17.28 -11.08 -17.66
CA ALA A 63 -17.82 -11.53 -16.38
C ALA A 63 -16.80 -12.36 -15.60
N GLU A 64 -16.11 -13.31 -16.24
CA GLU A 64 -15.05 -14.12 -15.65
C GLU A 64 -13.88 -13.27 -15.15
N ALA A 65 -13.41 -12.30 -15.97
CA ALA A 65 -12.34 -11.40 -15.58
C ALA A 65 -12.74 -10.51 -14.38
N THR A 66 -14.00 -10.02 -14.36
CA THR A 66 -14.51 -9.20 -13.24
C THR A 66 -14.61 -10.04 -11.97
N GLU A 67 -15.14 -11.26 -12.05
CA GLU A 67 -15.24 -12.17 -10.90
C GLU A 67 -13.86 -12.50 -10.33
N ALA A 68 -12.87 -12.77 -11.17
CA ALA A 68 -11.50 -13.04 -10.75
C ALA A 68 -10.85 -11.81 -10.10
N TYR A 69 -11.03 -10.63 -10.67
CA TYR A 69 -10.47 -9.37 -10.17
C TYR A 69 -11.06 -8.98 -8.81
N GLU A 70 -12.38 -9.03 -8.67
CA GLU A 70 -13.05 -8.73 -7.40
C GLU A 70 -12.84 -9.84 -6.37
N GLY A 71 -12.73 -11.10 -6.80
CA GLY A 71 -12.32 -12.21 -5.96
C GLY A 71 -10.94 -12.01 -5.36
N ALA A 72 -9.97 -11.51 -6.14
CA ALA A 72 -8.64 -11.14 -5.66
C ALA A 72 -8.70 -10.02 -4.61
N ARG A 73 -9.58 -9.02 -4.80
CA ARG A 73 -9.82 -7.96 -3.81
C ARG A 73 -10.30 -8.54 -2.47
N GLY A 74 -11.25 -9.47 -2.50
CA GLY A 74 -11.73 -10.18 -1.31
C GLY A 74 -10.65 -11.00 -0.61
N LEU A 75 -9.75 -11.65 -1.37
CA LEU A 75 -8.61 -12.37 -0.81
C LEU A 75 -7.60 -11.43 -0.13
N VAL A 76 -7.32 -10.29 -0.75
CA VAL A 76 -6.45 -9.26 -0.15
C VAL A 76 -7.07 -8.71 1.13
N ALA A 77 -8.37 -8.38 1.12
CA ALA A 77 -9.08 -7.93 2.32
C ALA A 77 -8.95 -8.93 3.46
N SER A 78 -9.20 -10.20 3.18
CA SER A 78 -9.05 -11.29 4.16
C SER A 78 -7.61 -11.45 4.67
N PHE A 79 -6.62 -11.26 3.80
CA PHE A 79 -5.19 -11.39 4.14
C PHE A 79 -4.74 -10.34 5.14
N ILE A 80 -5.29 -9.13 5.10
CA ILE A 80 -4.92 -8.00 5.96
C ILE A 80 -5.91 -7.76 7.12
N GLY A 81 -6.94 -8.59 7.27
CA GLY A 81 -7.96 -8.42 8.30
C GLY A 81 -8.89 -7.21 8.07
N ALA A 82 -9.07 -6.78 6.80
CA ALA A 82 -10.02 -5.73 6.46
C ALA A 82 -11.47 -6.18 6.68
N ALA A 83 -12.34 -5.24 7.05
CA ALA A 83 -13.74 -5.54 7.34
C ALA A 83 -14.55 -5.94 6.08
N VAL A 84 -14.29 -5.24 4.98
CA VAL A 84 -14.97 -5.45 3.70
C VAL A 84 -14.01 -5.26 2.52
N PRO A 85 -14.24 -5.90 1.37
CA PRO A 85 -13.38 -5.75 0.19
C PRO A 85 -13.32 -4.30 -0.36
N GLU A 86 -14.37 -3.54 -0.19
CA GLU A 86 -14.49 -2.14 -0.67
C GLU A 86 -13.48 -1.19 0.00
N GLU A 87 -12.86 -1.60 1.09
CA GLU A 87 -11.76 -0.88 1.75
C GLU A 87 -10.40 -1.10 1.06
N VAL A 88 -10.32 -2.01 0.08
CA VAL A 88 -9.10 -2.33 -0.66
C VAL A 88 -9.09 -1.64 -2.00
N ILE A 89 -8.09 -0.82 -2.27
CA ILE A 89 -7.88 -0.10 -3.52
C ILE A 89 -6.66 -0.69 -4.21
N PHE A 90 -6.80 -1.12 -5.46
CA PHE A 90 -5.68 -1.55 -6.27
C PHE A 90 -4.96 -0.36 -6.92
N THR A 91 -3.64 -0.38 -6.83
CA THR A 91 -2.75 0.64 -7.39
C THR A 91 -1.65 -0.06 -8.20
N ARG A 92 -0.83 0.71 -8.92
CA ARG A 92 0.30 0.12 -9.68
C ARG A 92 1.45 -0.35 -8.80
N ASN A 93 1.59 0.19 -7.60
CA ASN A 93 2.61 -0.16 -6.61
C ASN A 93 2.37 0.63 -5.31
N ALA A 94 3.13 0.33 -4.25
CA ALA A 94 3.05 1.07 -2.98
C ALA A 94 3.38 2.56 -3.12
N SER A 95 4.24 2.95 -4.06
CA SER A 95 4.53 4.37 -4.30
C SER A 95 3.29 5.13 -4.78
N GLU A 96 2.50 4.54 -5.68
CA GLU A 96 1.22 5.13 -6.07
C GLU A 96 0.22 5.13 -4.91
N ALA A 97 0.14 4.06 -4.13
CA ALA A 97 -0.70 3.98 -2.95
C ALA A 97 -0.41 5.11 -1.95
N LEU A 98 0.88 5.34 -1.64
CA LEU A 98 1.31 6.42 -0.75
C LEU A 98 1.10 7.81 -1.36
N ASN A 99 1.27 7.98 -2.67
CA ASN A 99 0.90 9.22 -3.36
C ASN A 99 -0.60 9.48 -3.35
N LEU A 100 -1.42 8.44 -3.51
CA LEU A 100 -2.87 8.52 -3.39
C LEU A 100 -3.24 9.00 -1.98
N ALA A 101 -2.72 8.35 -0.94
CA ALA A 101 -2.93 8.76 0.45
C ALA A 101 -2.52 10.21 0.69
N ALA A 102 -1.31 10.60 0.29
CA ALA A 102 -0.79 11.94 0.51
C ALA A 102 -1.61 13.01 -0.24
N ASN A 103 -1.93 12.80 -1.51
CA ASN A 103 -2.63 13.78 -2.31
C ASN A 103 -4.10 13.93 -1.92
N THR A 104 -4.77 12.86 -1.52
CA THR A 104 -6.18 12.94 -1.06
C THR A 104 -6.28 13.59 0.32
N LEU A 105 -5.35 13.27 1.23
CA LEU A 105 -5.27 13.92 2.55
C LEU A 105 -4.84 15.39 2.47
N ALA A 106 -4.10 15.77 1.44
CA ALA A 106 -3.72 17.18 1.21
C ALA A 106 -4.93 18.14 1.14
N ALA A 107 -6.10 17.65 0.72
CA ALA A 107 -7.33 18.44 0.68
C ALA A 107 -7.82 18.89 2.07
N ARG A 108 -7.29 18.28 3.13
CA ARG A 108 -7.65 18.60 4.53
C ARG A 108 -6.58 19.43 5.24
N LEU A 109 -5.44 19.70 4.59
CA LEU A 109 -4.32 20.43 5.18
C LEU A 109 -4.43 21.93 4.91
N ILE A 110 -4.14 22.72 5.93
CA ILE A 110 -3.99 24.17 5.85
C ILE A 110 -2.59 24.62 6.26
N PRO A 111 -2.14 25.82 5.91
CA PRO A 111 -0.83 26.33 6.33
C PRO A 111 -0.63 26.26 7.84
N GLY A 112 0.50 25.67 8.27
CA GLY A 112 0.85 25.46 9.68
C GLY A 112 0.38 24.15 10.29
N ASP A 113 -0.45 23.35 9.60
CA ASP A 113 -0.67 21.95 9.97
C ASP A 113 0.64 21.15 9.86
N GLU A 114 0.74 20.05 10.58
CA GLU A 114 1.95 19.23 10.62
C GLU A 114 1.70 17.83 10.05
N VAL A 115 2.66 17.36 9.24
CA VAL A 115 2.77 15.98 8.79
C VAL A 115 4.01 15.38 9.42
N VAL A 116 3.86 14.26 10.12
CA VAL A 116 4.95 13.57 10.82
C VAL A 116 5.30 12.28 10.09
N ILE A 117 6.56 12.11 9.73
CA ILE A 117 7.13 10.88 9.15
C ILE A 117 8.27 10.35 10.01
N SER A 118 9.11 9.43 9.52
CA SER A 118 10.38 9.09 10.17
C SER A 118 11.57 9.24 9.22
N VAL A 119 12.78 9.34 9.76
CA VAL A 119 14.01 9.38 8.95
C VAL A 119 14.31 8.03 8.30
N MET A 120 13.69 6.94 8.74
CA MET A 120 13.91 5.60 8.19
C MET A 120 12.92 5.22 7.09
N GLU A 121 12.10 6.18 6.62
CA GLU A 121 11.12 5.91 5.57
C GLU A 121 11.79 5.62 4.22
N HIS A 122 11.14 4.77 3.43
CA HIS A 122 11.45 4.69 2.00
C HIS A 122 11.06 6.01 1.31
N HIS A 123 11.80 6.39 0.27
CA HIS A 123 11.53 7.64 -0.48
C HIS A 123 10.07 7.77 -0.94
N SER A 124 9.38 6.67 -1.18
CA SER A 124 7.94 6.66 -1.51
C SER A 124 7.06 7.17 -0.38
N ASN A 125 7.55 7.16 0.87
CA ASN A 125 6.86 7.70 2.05
C ASN A 125 7.51 8.97 2.60
N ILE A 126 8.44 9.57 1.87
CA ILE A 126 9.02 10.87 2.19
C ILE A 126 8.58 11.91 1.15
N VAL A 127 8.91 11.65 -0.12
CA VAL A 127 8.77 12.64 -1.21
C VAL A 127 7.32 13.09 -1.42
N PRO A 128 6.30 12.22 -1.40
CA PRO A 128 4.92 12.69 -1.52
C PRO A 128 4.52 13.69 -0.43
N TRP A 129 4.97 13.47 0.80
CA TRP A 129 4.68 14.39 1.91
C TRP A 129 5.44 15.72 1.80
N GLN A 130 6.68 15.71 1.29
CA GLN A 130 7.43 16.95 0.98
C GLN A 130 6.65 17.79 -0.04
N LEU A 131 6.20 17.17 -1.15
CA LEU A 131 5.44 17.85 -2.21
C LEU A 131 4.08 18.37 -1.69
N VAL A 132 3.42 17.62 -0.82
CA VAL A 132 2.18 18.05 -0.18
C VAL A 132 2.41 19.23 0.74
N CYS A 133 3.39 19.17 1.61
CA CYS A 133 3.74 20.27 2.53
C CYS A 133 4.12 21.55 1.78
N GLU A 134 4.93 21.44 0.71
CA GLU A 134 5.27 22.58 -0.15
C GLU A 134 4.03 23.25 -0.76
N ARG A 135 3.07 22.45 -1.24
CA ARG A 135 1.86 22.95 -1.90
C ARG A 135 0.83 23.52 -0.93
N THR A 136 0.70 22.95 0.27
CA THR A 136 -0.34 23.31 1.24
C THR A 136 0.12 24.33 2.28
N GLY A 137 1.43 24.52 2.43
CA GLY A 137 2.01 25.30 3.53
C GLY A 137 2.05 24.55 4.86
N ALA A 138 1.75 23.26 4.87
CA ALA A 138 1.94 22.38 6.02
C ALA A 138 3.44 22.18 6.30
N VAL A 139 3.77 21.76 7.51
CA VAL A 139 5.15 21.58 7.99
C VAL A 139 5.45 20.10 8.09
N LEU A 140 6.54 19.66 7.45
CA LEU A 140 7.03 18.29 7.58
C LEU A 140 7.90 18.18 8.84
N ARG A 141 7.57 17.20 9.69
CA ARG A 141 8.34 16.84 10.89
C ARG A 141 8.66 15.35 10.87
N TRP A 142 9.60 14.90 11.67
CA TRP A 142 10.01 13.49 11.65
C TRP A 142 10.51 12.99 12.99
N PHE A 143 10.31 11.68 13.20
CA PHE A 143 11.01 10.94 14.23
C PHE A 143 12.46 10.74 13.82
N ASP A 144 13.38 11.02 14.71
CA ASP A 144 14.77 10.59 14.60
C ASP A 144 14.93 9.12 15.03
N VAL A 145 16.14 8.57 14.88
CA VAL A 145 16.48 7.21 15.29
C VAL A 145 17.58 7.22 16.34
N THR A 146 17.51 6.25 17.25
CA THR A 146 18.58 5.99 18.23
C THR A 146 19.77 5.29 17.57
N ASP A 147 20.90 5.21 18.29
CA ASP A 147 22.10 4.50 17.83
C ASP A 147 21.83 3.00 17.56
N GLU A 148 20.79 2.43 18.19
CA GLU A 148 20.33 1.05 17.99
C GLU A 148 19.43 0.89 16.75
N GLY A 149 19.18 1.97 16.00
CA GLY A 149 18.34 1.96 14.78
C GLY A 149 16.85 1.81 15.07
N ARG A 150 16.35 2.34 16.19
CA ARG A 150 14.94 2.41 16.57
C ARG A 150 14.45 3.85 16.50
N LEU A 151 13.13 4.05 16.31
CA LEU A 151 12.56 5.40 16.44
C LEU A 151 12.78 5.91 17.86
N ASP A 152 13.29 7.16 17.99
CA ASP A 152 13.47 7.82 19.27
C ASP A 152 12.13 8.39 19.77
N LEU A 153 11.31 7.52 20.36
CA LEU A 153 9.99 7.90 20.87
C LEU A 153 10.09 8.79 22.12
N GLU A 154 11.16 8.66 22.92
CA GLU A 154 11.36 9.47 24.12
C GLU A 154 11.67 10.92 23.73
N ALA A 155 12.56 11.14 22.74
CA ALA A 155 12.83 12.47 22.20
C ALA A 155 11.57 13.04 21.54
N ALA A 156 10.87 12.25 20.74
CA ALA A 156 9.63 12.67 20.09
C ALA A 156 8.56 13.16 21.07
N GLU A 157 8.40 12.47 22.20
CA GLU A 157 7.46 12.86 23.24
C GLU A 157 7.91 14.12 23.98
N ARG A 158 9.19 14.18 24.40
CA ARG A 158 9.76 15.34 25.07
C ARG A 158 9.64 16.63 24.23
N ASP A 159 9.83 16.50 22.91
CA ASP A 159 9.87 17.62 21.98
C ASP A 159 8.49 17.92 21.35
N GLY A 160 7.44 17.22 21.78
CA GLY A 160 6.08 17.40 21.31
C GLY A 160 5.95 17.19 19.78
N LEU A 161 6.57 16.12 19.27
CA LEU A 161 6.58 15.83 17.83
C LEU A 161 5.16 15.62 17.30
N ILE A 162 4.35 14.84 17.99
CA ILE A 162 2.91 14.70 17.72
C ILE A 162 2.17 15.66 18.65
N ASN A 163 1.40 16.57 18.10
CA ASN A 163 0.71 17.63 18.83
C ASN A 163 -0.60 18.04 18.13
N GLU A 164 -1.31 19.02 18.67
CA GLU A 164 -2.62 19.48 18.17
C GLU A 164 -2.62 20.00 16.73
N ARG A 165 -1.47 20.32 16.14
CA ARG A 165 -1.33 20.69 14.72
C ARG A 165 -1.08 19.50 13.82
N THR A 166 -0.73 18.36 14.38
CA THR A 166 -0.50 17.14 13.60
C THR A 166 -1.80 16.67 12.96
N ARG A 167 -1.79 16.46 11.63
CA ARG A 167 -2.94 15.98 10.85
C ARG A 167 -2.68 14.62 10.25
N VAL A 168 -1.43 14.28 10.00
CA VAL A 168 -1.03 13.00 9.43
C VAL A 168 0.23 12.52 10.14
N VAL A 169 0.25 11.23 10.47
CA VAL A 169 1.46 10.51 10.86
C VAL A 169 1.64 9.36 9.86
N SER A 170 2.77 9.30 9.16
CA SER A 170 3.04 8.28 8.14
C SER A 170 4.37 7.61 8.40
N VAL A 171 4.36 6.32 8.77
CA VAL A 171 5.57 5.57 9.12
C VAL A 171 5.59 4.17 8.50
N ALA A 172 6.79 3.68 8.21
CA ALA A 172 7.00 2.30 7.81
C ALA A 172 6.80 1.36 9.00
N HIS A 173 6.06 0.25 8.80
CA HIS A 173 5.92 -0.78 9.82
C HIS A 173 7.24 -1.54 10.04
N VAL A 174 7.96 -1.85 8.94
CA VAL A 174 9.31 -2.42 8.99
C VAL A 174 10.20 -1.64 8.04
N SER A 175 11.35 -1.18 8.55
CA SER A 175 12.33 -0.46 7.73
C SER A 175 12.94 -1.37 6.66
N ASN A 176 12.99 -0.91 5.41
CA ASN A 176 13.65 -1.62 4.32
C ASN A 176 15.18 -1.63 4.41
N VAL A 177 15.77 -0.75 5.20
CA VAL A 177 17.22 -0.62 5.38
C VAL A 177 17.67 -1.32 6.66
N LEU A 178 17.01 -1.02 7.78
CA LEU A 178 17.42 -1.49 9.10
C LEU A 178 16.76 -2.83 9.48
N GLY A 179 15.62 -3.19 8.87
CA GLY A 179 14.82 -4.33 9.29
C GLY A 179 14.10 -4.13 10.63
N THR A 180 14.23 -2.95 11.22
CA THR A 180 13.58 -2.59 12.48
C THR A 180 12.07 -2.57 12.30
N ARG A 181 11.36 -3.25 13.19
CA ARG A 181 9.90 -3.17 13.32
C ARG A 181 9.53 -2.03 14.23
N ASN A 182 8.78 -1.07 13.72
CA ASN A 182 8.30 0.09 14.46
C ASN A 182 7.02 -0.23 15.26
N PRO A 183 6.83 0.40 16.43
CA PRO A 183 5.65 0.19 17.28
C PRO A 183 4.46 1.00 16.75
N VAL A 184 3.95 0.60 15.58
CA VAL A 184 2.91 1.33 14.82
C VAL A 184 1.65 1.56 15.64
N ALA A 185 1.17 0.55 16.39
CA ALA A 185 -0.04 0.69 17.21
C ALA A 185 0.11 1.75 18.32
N GLU A 186 1.29 1.85 18.93
CA GLU A 186 1.58 2.91 19.92
C GLU A 186 1.58 4.30 19.27
N ILE A 187 2.21 4.42 18.10
CA ILE A 187 2.26 5.68 17.35
C ILE A 187 0.86 6.07 16.87
N ALA A 188 0.07 5.11 16.39
CA ALA A 188 -1.32 5.30 16.00
C ALA A 188 -2.19 5.84 17.14
N ALA A 189 -2.05 5.26 18.34
CA ALA A 189 -2.77 5.74 19.50
C ALA A 189 -2.44 7.22 19.84
N LYS A 190 -1.16 7.61 19.72
CA LYS A 190 -0.73 9.01 19.92
C LYS A 190 -1.25 9.93 18.82
N ALA A 191 -1.24 9.47 17.55
CA ALA A 191 -1.79 10.21 16.42
C ALA A 191 -3.30 10.44 16.58
N HIS A 192 -4.05 9.41 16.90
CA HIS A 192 -5.50 9.50 17.13
C HIS A 192 -5.88 10.37 18.32
N ALA A 193 -5.06 10.42 19.38
CA ALA A 193 -5.29 11.28 20.53
C ALA A 193 -5.34 12.78 20.16
N VAL A 194 -4.71 13.18 19.05
CA VAL A 194 -4.74 14.55 18.52
C VAL A 194 -5.59 14.69 17.26
N GLY A 195 -6.31 13.63 16.86
CA GLY A 195 -7.17 13.60 15.67
C GLY A 195 -6.42 13.50 14.34
N ALA A 196 -5.16 13.06 14.37
CA ALA A 196 -4.35 12.83 13.16
C ALA A 196 -4.67 11.48 12.52
N VAL A 197 -4.56 11.41 11.18
CA VAL A 197 -4.69 10.18 10.39
C VAL A 197 -3.37 9.39 10.43
N MET A 198 -3.47 8.07 10.69
CA MET A 198 -2.32 7.16 10.70
C MET A 198 -2.19 6.42 9.39
N VAL A 199 -1.09 6.66 8.67
CA VAL A 199 -0.71 6.00 7.41
C VAL A 199 0.46 5.06 7.66
N VAL A 200 0.38 3.83 7.17
CA VAL A 200 1.40 2.80 7.38
C VAL A 200 1.94 2.30 6.05
N ASP A 201 3.24 2.41 5.83
CA ASP A 201 3.93 1.67 4.76
C ASP A 201 4.26 0.26 5.27
N ALA A 202 3.50 -0.71 4.79
CA ALA A 202 3.64 -2.13 5.11
C ALA A 202 4.41 -2.92 4.03
N SER A 203 5.11 -2.25 3.10
CA SER A 203 5.79 -2.91 1.98
C SER A 203 6.83 -3.95 2.40
N GLN A 204 7.42 -3.81 3.59
CA GLN A 204 8.37 -4.80 4.11
C GLN A 204 7.75 -5.72 5.16
N SER A 205 6.62 -5.37 5.75
CA SER A 205 5.96 -6.22 6.74
C SER A 205 4.98 -7.21 6.11
N ALA A 206 4.19 -6.79 5.11
CA ALA A 206 3.22 -7.64 4.45
C ALA A 206 3.79 -8.97 3.90
N PRO A 207 5.01 -9.01 3.31
CA PRO A 207 5.58 -10.27 2.85
C PRO A 207 6.10 -11.20 3.95
N HIS A 208 6.30 -10.71 5.17
CA HIS A 208 7.06 -11.44 6.20
C HIS A 208 6.30 -11.76 7.48
N GLN A 209 5.16 -11.12 7.71
CA GLN A 209 4.37 -11.34 8.93
C GLN A 209 2.87 -11.15 8.64
N SER A 210 2.04 -11.75 9.48
CA SER A 210 0.62 -11.47 9.45
C SER A 210 0.36 -9.99 9.75
N ILE A 211 -0.51 -9.38 8.98
CA ILE A 211 -1.00 -8.01 9.18
C ILE A 211 -2.48 -8.10 9.53
N ASP A 212 -2.85 -7.40 10.58
CA ASP A 212 -4.24 -7.05 10.87
C ASP A 212 -4.32 -5.53 10.98
N VAL A 213 -5.03 -4.92 10.04
CA VAL A 213 -5.10 -3.45 9.92
C VAL A 213 -5.78 -2.81 11.13
N THR A 214 -6.66 -3.54 11.80
CA THR A 214 -7.33 -3.10 13.02
C THR A 214 -6.38 -3.11 14.21
N GLU A 215 -5.60 -4.20 14.36
CA GLU A 215 -4.60 -4.31 15.44
C GLU A 215 -3.46 -3.28 15.27
N LEU A 216 -3.12 -2.90 14.03
CA LEU A 216 -2.17 -1.83 13.76
C LEU A 216 -2.70 -0.45 14.18
N GLY A 217 -4.01 -0.29 14.32
CA GLY A 217 -4.63 1.01 14.54
C GLY A 217 -4.41 1.98 13.36
N ALA A 218 -4.19 1.45 12.16
CA ALA A 218 -3.97 2.26 10.97
C ALA A 218 -5.29 2.80 10.41
N ASP A 219 -5.22 3.94 9.74
CA ASP A 219 -6.32 4.48 8.93
C ASP A 219 -6.12 4.19 7.44
N LEU A 220 -4.88 4.14 7.00
CA LEU A 220 -4.46 3.76 5.65
C LEU A 220 -3.23 2.84 5.74
N VAL A 221 -3.20 1.78 4.93
CA VAL A 221 -2.06 0.84 4.84
C VAL A 221 -1.69 0.62 3.39
N ALA A 222 -0.43 0.86 3.03
CA ALA A 222 0.09 0.66 1.68
C ALA A 222 1.08 -0.51 1.60
N PHE A 223 1.00 -1.33 0.56
CA PHE A 223 1.99 -2.37 0.26
C PHE A 223 2.02 -2.72 -1.23
N THR A 224 2.93 -3.62 -1.64
CA THR A 224 3.17 -3.90 -3.05
C THR A 224 3.34 -5.40 -3.34
N GLY A 225 2.73 -5.85 -4.45
CA GLY A 225 2.75 -7.26 -4.83
C GLY A 225 4.13 -7.81 -5.14
N HIS A 226 5.03 -7.01 -5.77
CA HIS A 226 6.33 -7.50 -6.22
C HIS A 226 7.30 -7.89 -5.07
N LYS A 227 7.01 -7.51 -3.84
CA LYS A 227 7.79 -7.92 -2.65
C LYS A 227 7.21 -9.14 -1.95
N MET A 228 5.96 -9.50 -2.24
CA MET A 228 5.25 -10.65 -1.64
C MET A 228 4.92 -11.74 -2.68
N CYS A 229 5.91 -12.08 -3.49
CA CYS A 229 5.84 -13.10 -4.54
C CYS A 229 4.89 -12.79 -5.71
N GLY A 230 4.18 -11.69 -5.68
CA GLY A 230 3.29 -11.20 -6.74
C GLY A 230 4.04 -10.51 -7.88
N PRO A 231 3.36 -10.15 -8.98
CA PRO A 231 3.95 -9.46 -10.11
C PRO A 231 4.36 -8.02 -9.77
N THR A 232 5.13 -7.39 -10.65
CA THR A 232 5.25 -5.93 -10.72
C THR A 232 3.98 -5.34 -11.32
N GLY A 233 3.72 -4.07 -11.06
CA GLY A 233 2.57 -3.37 -11.62
C GLY A 233 1.31 -3.46 -10.76
N ILE A 234 1.36 -4.09 -9.60
CA ILE A 234 0.27 -4.15 -8.63
C ILE A 234 0.73 -3.73 -7.23
N GLY A 235 -0.05 -2.88 -6.60
CA GLY A 235 0.05 -2.47 -5.20
C GLY A 235 -1.34 -2.36 -4.59
N VAL A 236 -1.38 -2.10 -3.31
CA VAL A 236 -2.60 -1.98 -2.53
C VAL A 236 -2.52 -0.77 -1.63
N LEU A 237 -3.61 -0.02 -1.57
CA LEU A 237 -3.94 0.86 -0.47
C LEU A 237 -5.20 0.30 0.20
N TRP A 238 -5.11 -0.03 1.47
CA TRP A 238 -6.28 -0.22 2.31
C TRP A 238 -6.58 1.06 3.07
N GLY A 239 -7.87 1.36 3.28
CA GLY A 239 -8.27 2.48 4.11
C GLY A 239 -9.59 2.20 4.82
N ARG A 240 -9.77 2.76 6.02
CA ARG A 240 -11.06 2.68 6.73
C ARG A 240 -12.18 3.27 5.88
N GLY A 241 -13.30 2.57 5.79
CA GLY A 241 -14.42 2.95 4.94
C GLY A 241 -14.85 4.41 5.10
N GLU A 242 -15.11 4.87 6.35
CA GLU A 242 -15.50 6.26 6.64
C GLU A 242 -14.45 7.29 6.17
N LEU A 243 -13.17 6.94 6.26
CA LEU A 243 -12.12 7.81 5.76
C LEU A 243 -12.17 7.87 4.23
N LEU A 244 -12.22 6.71 3.56
CA LEU A 244 -12.26 6.63 2.09
C LEU A 244 -13.47 7.39 1.50
N GLU A 245 -14.65 7.25 2.10
CA GLU A 245 -15.86 7.97 1.67
C GLU A 245 -15.67 9.48 1.67
N SER A 246 -14.88 10.01 2.59
CA SER A 246 -14.65 11.43 2.79
C SER A 246 -13.49 12.00 1.96
N LEU A 247 -12.68 11.14 1.28
CA LEU A 247 -11.55 11.58 0.48
C LEU A 247 -11.97 11.90 -0.97
N PRO A 248 -11.38 12.93 -1.59
CA PRO A 248 -11.57 13.22 -3.00
C PRO A 248 -10.87 12.19 -3.88
N PRO A 249 -11.25 12.07 -5.17
CA PRO A 249 -10.51 11.24 -6.11
C PRO A 249 -9.05 11.71 -6.26
N PHE A 250 -8.16 10.77 -6.61
CA PHE A 250 -6.74 11.06 -6.86
C PHE A 250 -6.44 11.26 -8.34
N LEU A 251 -6.90 10.34 -9.18
CA LEU A 251 -6.79 10.41 -10.63
C LEU A 251 -8.18 10.55 -11.24
N GLY A 252 -8.29 11.30 -12.32
CA GLY A 252 -9.52 11.40 -13.10
C GLY A 252 -9.44 10.56 -14.36
N GLY A 253 -10.53 9.86 -14.71
CA GLY A 253 -10.60 9.03 -15.90
C GLY A 253 -11.88 8.24 -16.01
N GLY A 254 -11.88 7.20 -16.82
CA GLY A 254 -12.97 6.22 -16.87
C GLY A 254 -13.02 5.36 -15.61
N GLU A 255 -14.09 4.65 -15.41
CA GLU A 255 -14.42 3.74 -14.30
C GLU A 255 -14.70 4.41 -12.95
N MET A 256 -14.01 5.49 -12.60
CA MET A 256 -14.10 6.19 -11.31
C MET A 256 -15.25 7.21 -11.22
N ILE A 257 -16.01 7.37 -12.28
CA ILE A 257 -17.10 8.38 -12.39
C ILE A 257 -18.47 7.71 -12.26
N GLU A 258 -19.44 8.46 -11.74
CA GLU A 258 -20.86 8.12 -11.73
C GLU A 258 -21.58 8.86 -12.85
N VAL A 259 -21.53 10.20 -12.83
CA VAL A 259 -22.09 11.08 -13.87
C VAL A 259 -21.02 12.02 -14.37
N VAL A 260 -20.94 12.23 -15.69
CA VAL A 260 -20.04 13.20 -16.33
C VAL A 260 -20.85 14.21 -17.11
N GLU A 261 -20.66 15.48 -16.77
CA GLU A 261 -21.13 16.62 -17.54
C GLU A 261 -19.92 17.45 -18.01
N MET A 262 -20.15 18.37 -18.95
CA MET A 262 -19.06 19.19 -19.49
C MET A 262 -18.45 20.15 -18.46
N THR A 263 -19.17 20.47 -17.40
CA THR A 263 -18.75 21.45 -16.39
C THR A 263 -18.42 20.81 -15.03
N HIS A 264 -18.92 19.61 -14.74
CA HIS A 264 -18.67 18.89 -13.49
C HIS A 264 -18.91 17.40 -13.65
N SER A 265 -18.43 16.62 -12.68
CA SER A 265 -18.68 15.18 -12.60
C SER A 265 -18.95 14.78 -11.17
N THR A 266 -19.72 13.70 -10.99
CA THR A 266 -19.79 12.96 -9.73
C THR A 266 -18.96 11.68 -9.83
N TYR A 267 -18.58 11.13 -8.69
CA TYR A 267 -17.63 10.06 -8.60
C TYR A 267 -18.27 8.82 -8.00
N ALA A 268 -17.81 7.65 -8.43
CA ALA A 268 -18.20 6.39 -7.86
C ALA A 268 -17.83 6.29 -6.37
N ASP A 269 -18.42 5.34 -5.68
CA ASP A 269 -18.03 4.99 -4.32
C ASP A 269 -16.65 4.30 -4.28
N PRO A 270 -15.96 4.30 -3.13
CA PRO A 270 -14.79 3.45 -2.94
C PRO A 270 -15.09 1.97 -3.22
N PRO A 271 -14.16 1.19 -3.76
CA PRO A 271 -12.80 1.55 -4.13
C PRO A 271 -12.70 2.24 -5.49
N HIS A 272 -13.74 2.16 -6.33
CA HIS A 272 -13.71 2.59 -7.74
C HIS A 272 -13.39 4.06 -7.92
N ARG A 273 -13.78 4.93 -6.96
CA ARG A 273 -13.39 6.36 -6.95
C ARG A 273 -11.89 6.58 -7.11
N PHE A 274 -11.07 5.63 -6.67
CA PHE A 274 -9.61 5.74 -6.65
C PHE A 274 -8.93 4.92 -7.75
N GLU A 275 -9.69 4.15 -8.53
CA GLU A 275 -9.19 3.23 -9.56
C GLU A 275 -9.54 3.75 -10.96
N ALA A 276 -8.90 4.86 -11.37
CA ALA A 276 -9.14 5.45 -12.68
C ALA A 276 -8.45 4.67 -13.82
N GLY A 277 -9.22 4.34 -14.85
CA GLY A 277 -8.73 3.64 -16.05
C GLY A 277 -8.63 2.13 -15.88
N THR A 278 -8.38 1.41 -16.97
CA THR A 278 -8.24 -0.05 -16.94
C THR A 278 -7.10 -0.47 -16.00
N PRO A 279 -7.38 -1.29 -14.98
CA PRO A 279 -6.38 -1.74 -14.03
C PRO A 279 -5.47 -2.85 -14.60
N PRO A 280 -4.38 -3.23 -13.91
CA PRO A 280 -3.62 -4.45 -14.22
C PRO A 280 -4.45 -5.67 -13.82
N ILE A 281 -5.18 -6.26 -14.77
CA ILE A 281 -6.17 -7.31 -14.52
C ILE A 281 -5.50 -8.68 -14.29
N ALA A 282 -4.36 -8.96 -14.95
CA ALA A 282 -3.64 -10.23 -14.92
C ALA A 282 -2.78 -10.46 -13.67
#